data_3b478fbe6d172fb8ce91c01b1718d061
#
_entry.id   3b478fbe6d172fb8ce91c01b1718d061
#
_cell.length_a   1.000
_cell.length_b   1.000
_cell.length_c   1.000
_cell.angle_alpha   90.00
_cell.angle_beta   90.00
_cell.angle_gamma   90.00
#
_symmetry.space_group_name_H-M   'P 1'
#
loop_
_entity.id
_entity.type
_entity.pdbx_description
1 polymer ?
#
loop_
_entity_poly.entity_id
_entity_poly.type
_entity_poly.pdbx_seq_one_letter_code
_entity_poly.pdbx_strand_id
1 'polypeptide(L)'
;MTSRDGRKSLRHAAAVFTAAVALTGCYHSTQMAATWTDPSARSLRFQHPITVFVTTSETMRRSVEDRMASRFPNATPAYRVLTTIDSTNGAQVRQQLAGMGFDGAIIMRVVDVTDKLTYVPGSYWYGGPYYSFAGYWGTAWGYPYDPGYIAQDRIVSMETQIYALATDKLVYAARSETTNPRSVNKLVDSVLRHVMEELQKENVVATR
;
A
#
# COMPACT_ATOMS: atom_id res chain seq x y z
N MET A 1 -54.74 53.03 -13.05
CA MET A 1 -53.37 53.56 -13.06
C MET A 1 -52.54 52.61 -12.24
N THR A 2 -51.81 51.74 -12.93
CA THR A 2 -50.48 51.24 -12.66
C THR A 2 -50.14 50.74 -11.24
N SER A 3 -49.82 49.46 -11.02
CA SER A 3 -48.46 49.05 -11.01
C SER A 3 -48.35 47.52 -10.87
N ARG A 4 -47.76 46.94 -11.80
CA ARG A 4 -46.87 45.78 -11.82
C ARG A 4 -45.85 45.91 -10.68
N ASP A 5 -45.64 44.82 -9.90
CA ASP A 5 -44.34 44.22 -9.59
C ASP A 5 -44.52 43.23 -8.45
N GLY A 6 -44.43 41.97 -8.72
CA GLY A 6 -44.59 40.89 -7.74
C GLY A 6 -44.20 39.51 -8.29
N ARG A 7 -43.41 39.48 -9.36
CA ARG A 7 -42.91 38.19 -9.96
C ARG A 7 -41.42 38.18 -10.10
N LYS A 8 -40.66 38.20 -9.04
CA LYS A 8 -39.19 37.94 -9.07
C LYS A 8 -38.66 37.55 -7.69
N SER A 9 -39.11 36.48 -7.08
CA SER A 9 -38.41 35.94 -5.92
C SER A 9 -38.64 34.46 -5.64
N LEU A 10 -38.99 33.67 -6.66
CA LEU A 10 -39.17 32.21 -6.48
C LEU A 10 -38.25 31.39 -7.40
N ARG A 11 -37.01 31.79 -7.55
CA ARG A 11 -36.06 31.10 -8.44
C ARG A 11 -34.68 30.84 -7.85
N HIS A 12 -34.46 30.79 -6.56
CA HIS A 12 -33.14 30.52 -5.97
C HIS A 12 -33.12 29.55 -4.77
N ALA A 13 -34.08 28.65 -4.65
CA ALA A 13 -34.10 27.66 -3.56
C ALA A 13 -34.08 26.21 -4.05
N ALA A 14 -33.45 25.93 -5.18
CA ALA A 14 -33.40 24.58 -5.74
C ALA A 14 -32.00 24.25 -6.29
N ALA A 15 -30.96 24.38 -5.50
CA ALA A 15 -29.63 23.93 -5.93
C ALA A 15 -28.65 23.85 -4.74
N VAL A 16 -28.86 23.04 -3.73
CA VAL A 16 -27.78 22.49 -2.87
C VAL A 16 -28.34 21.26 -2.16
N PHE A 17 -28.60 20.21 -2.91
CA PHE A 17 -28.76 18.85 -2.36
C PHE A 17 -28.06 17.93 -3.29
N THR A 18 -26.71 18.09 -3.38
CA THR A 18 -25.88 17.22 -4.22
C THR A 18 -24.83 16.56 -3.34
N ALA A 19 -25.00 15.23 -3.19
CA ALA A 19 -23.93 14.26 -3.07
C ALA A 19 -23.00 14.34 -1.84
N ALA A 20 -23.51 13.95 -0.70
CA ALA A 20 -22.70 13.15 0.23
C ALA A 20 -22.84 11.66 -0.17
N VAL A 21 -22.30 11.27 -1.30
CA VAL A 21 -22.02 9.85 -1.58
C VAL A 21 -20.88 9.48 -0.64
N ALA A 22 -21.22 8.83 0.46
CA ALA A 22 -20.27 8.18 1.34
C ALA A 22 -19.45 7.22 0.50
N LEU A 23 -18.21 7.60 0.21
CA LEU A 23 -17.16 6.73 -0.30
C LEU A 23 -16.84 5.71 0.81
N THR A 24 -17.64 4.67 0.93
CA THR A 24 -17.26 3.42 1.58
C THR A 24 -16.28 2.72 0.63
N GLY A 25 -15.16 3.37 0.37
CA GLY A 25 -14.04 2.75 -0.31
C GLY A 25 -13.48 1.69 0.63
N CYS A 26 -13.35 0.45 0.16
CA CYS A 26 -12.57 -0.57 0.85
C CYS A 26 -11.27 0.07 1.31
N TYR A 27 -11.05 0.12 2.62
CA TYR A 27 -9.85 0.71 3.19
C TYR A 27 -8.65 -0.08 2.70
N HIS A 28 -7.87 0.56 1.84
CA HIS A 28 -6.63 0.02 1.30
C HIS A 28 -5.51 0.97 1.71
N SER A 29 -4.64 0.51 2.59
CA SER A 29 -3.53 1.32 3.07
C SER A 29 -2.25 0.53 3.10
N THR A 30 -1.15 1.19 2.77
CA THR A 30 0.21 0.69 2.99
C THR A 30 0.89 1.61 3.98
N GLN A 31 1.54 1.03 4.97
CA GLN A 31 2.34 1.74 5.96
C GLN A 31 3.72 1.09 6.09
N MET A 32 4.72 1.88 6.42
CA MET A 32 6.05 1.39 6.76
C MET A 32 6.05 1.00 8.23
N ALA A 33 6.18 -0.30 8.52
CA ALA A 33 6.20 -0.83 9.88
C ALA A 33 7.57 -0.65 10.55
N ALA A 34 8.65 -0.72 9.76
CA ALA A 34 10.01 -0.46 10.21
C ALA A 34 10.88 -0.05 9.02
N THR A 35 11.83 0.85 9.27
CA THR A 35 12.85 1.25 8.29
C THR A 35 14.20 1.38 8.99
N TRP A 36 15.26 1.03 8.28
CA TRP A 36 16.63 1.22 8.72
C TRP A 36 17.51 1.61 7.54
N THR A 37 18.41 2.55 7.78
CA THR A 37 19.37 3.04 6.79
C THR A 37 20.75 3.06 7.42
N ASP A 38 21.75 2.55 6.69
CA ASP A 38 23.14 2.65 7.11
C ASP A 38 23.56 4.12 7.12
N PRO A 39 24.00 4.67 8.25
CA PRO A 39 24.45 6.06 8.35
C PRO A 39 25.61 6.41 7.38
N SER A 40 26.42 5.42 7.02
CA SER A 40 27.52 5.59 6.06
C SER A 40 27.08 5.57 4.59
N ALA A 41 25.83 5.17 4.33
CA ALA A 41 25.28 5.07 2.98
C ALA A 41 24.61 6.35 2.48
N ARG A 42 24.59 7.41 3.30
CA ARG A 42 24.10 8.73 2.88
C ARG A 42 24.88 9.22 1.66
N SER A 43 24.17 9.63 0.62
CA SER A 43 24.72 9.98 -0.69
C SER A 43 25.21 8.83 -1.58
N LEU A 44 25.02 7.58 -1.19
CA LEU A 44 25.29 6.45 -2.08
C LEU A 44 24.40 6.52 -3.33
N ARG A 45 24.98 6.29 -4.49
CA ARG A 45 24.28 6.29 -5.78
C ARG A 45 24.63 5.01 -6.51
N PHE A 46 23.58 4.25 -6.86
CA PHE A 46 23.72 3.09 -7.71
C PHE A 46 23.61 3.50 -9.18
N GLN A 47 24.58 3.07 -9.99
CA GLN A 47 24.61 3.33 -11.43
C GLN A 47 23.88 2.24 -12.20
N HIS A 48 24.04 0.99 -11.78
CA HIS A 48 23.41 -0.19 -12.39
C HIS A 48 22.89 -1.14 -11.30
N PRO A 49 21.80 -0.82 -10.61
CA PRO A 49 21.23 -1.74 -9.63
C PRO A 49 20.48 -2.89 -10.32
N ILE A 50 20.44 -4.05 -9.64
CA ILE A 50 19.59 -5.18 -10.03
C ILE A 50 18.38 -5.27 -9.12
N THR A 51 17.22 -5.61 -9.67
CA THR A 51 15.98 -5.83 -8.90
C THR A 51 15.65 -7.32 -8.85
N VAL A 52 15.41 -7.82 -7.64
CA VAL A 52 15.13 -9.23 -7.36
C VAL A 52 13.83 -9.35 -6.59
N PHE A 53 12.92 -10.18 -7.07
CA PHE A 53 11.73 -10.55 -6.32
C PHE A 53 11.75 -12.02 -5.95
N VAL A 54 11.78 -12.31 -4.64
CA VAL A 54 11.87 -13.69 -4.14
C VAL A 54 10.50 -14.34 -4.16
N THR A 55 10.30 -15.27 -5.08
CA THR A 55 9.07 -16.03 -5.26
C THR A 55 9.35 -17.33 -6.04
N THR A 56 8.49 -18.33 -5.87
CA THR A 56 8.54 -19.58 -6.66
C THR A 56 7.80 -19.46 -8.01
N SER A 57 7.01 -18.40 -8.21
CA SER A 57 6.25 -18.17 -9.45
C SER A 57 7.06 -17.33 -10.43
N GLU A 58 7.50 -17.93 -11.53
CA GLU A 58 8.27 -17.22 -12.56
C GLU A 58 7.50 -16.07 -13.22
N THR A 59 6.22 -16.24 -13.44
CA THR A 59 5.36 -15.17 -13.97
C THR A 59 5.29 -13.98 -13.01
N MET A 60 5.14 -14.24 -11.72
CA MET A 60 5.12 -13.21 -10.68
C MET A 60 6.50 -12.54 -10.57
N ARG A 61 7.57 -13.33 -10.58
CA ARG A 61 8.96 -12.84 -10.56
C ARG A 61 9.18 -11.80 -11.64
N ARG A 62 8.93 -12.15 -12.91
CA ARG A 62 9.12 -11.25 -14.05
C ARG A 62 8.28 -10.00 -13.94
N SER A 63 6.99 -10.14 -13.65
CA SER A 63 6.08 -9.01 -13.55
C SER A 63 6.49 -8.03 -12.45
N VAL A 64 6.92 -8.52 -11.29
CA VAL A 64 7.31 -7.67 -10.16
C VAL A 64 8.69 -7.08 -10.36
N GLU A 65 9.67 -7.86 -10.85
CA GLU A 65 11.02 -7.34 -11.13
C GLU A 65 11.02 -6.24 -12.19
N ASP A 66 10.23 -6.37 -13.28
CA ASP A 66 10.05 -5.30 -14.27
C ASP A 66 9.45 -4.03 -13.62
N ARG A 67 8.48 -4.20 -12.75
CA ARG A 67 7.84 -3.10 -12.02
C ARG A 67 8.81 -2.42 -11.06
N MET A 68 9.60 -3.19 -10.33
CA MET A 68 10.66 -2.67 -9.47
C MET A 68 11.67 -1.87 -10.31
N ALA A 69 12.19 -2.47 -11.39
CA ALA A 69 13.16 -1.83 -12.27
C ALA A 69 12.66 -0.51 -12.87
N SER A 70 11.36 -0.39 -13.15
CA SER A 70 10.78 0.86 -13.66
C SER A 70 10.81 2.02 -12.68
N ARG A 71 11.04 1.76 -11.39
CA ARG A 71 11.08 2.77 -10.32
C ARG A 71 12.47 3.25 -9.96
N PHE A 72 13.50 2.49 -10.29
CA PHE A 72 14.89 2.82 -10.00
C PHE A 72 15.65 3.15 -11.30
N PRO A 73 16.39 4.26 -11.36
CA PRO A 73 17.16 4.61 -12.56
C PRO A 73 18.14 3.51 -12.93
N ASN A 74 18.21 3.16 -14.21
CA ASN A 74 19.12 2.15 -14.79
C ASN A 74 19.05 0.75 -14.16
N ALA A 75 17.98 0.45 -13.43
CA ALA A 75 17.81 -0.85 -12.81
C ALA A 75 17.50 -1.94 -13.84
N THR A 76 18.07 -3.11 -13.64
CA THR A 76 17.84 -4.29 -14.48
C THR A 76 17.08 -5.36 -13.69
N PRO A 77 15.99 -5.93 -14.24
CA PRO A 77 15.32 -7.07 -13.61
C PRO A 77 16.24 -8.31 -13.61
N ALA A 78 16.30 -8.99 -12.47
CA ALA A 78 17.22 -10.12 -12.28
C ALA A 78 16.92 -11.29 -13.23
N TYR A 79 15.68 -11.55 -13.59
CA TYR A 79 15.30 -12.63 -14.49
C TYR A 79 15.95 -12.51 -15.88
N ARG A 80 16.41 -11.32 -16.29
CA ARG A 80 17.08 -11.10 -17.58
C ARG A 80 18.53 -11.57 -17.59
N VAL A 81 19.17 -11.63 -16.43
CA VAL A 81 20.61 -11.94 -16.28
C VAL A 81 20.86 -13.18 -15.45
N LEU A 82 19.96 -13.53 -14.55
CA LEU A 82 20.00 -14.73 -13.73
C LEU A 82 18.91 -15.71 -14.19
N THR A 83 19.25 -16.62 -15.08
CA THR A 83 18.32 -17.66 -15.58
C THR A 83 17.98 -18.66 -14.49
N THR A 84 18.90 -18.91 -13.58
CA THR A 84 18.74 -19.77 -12.41
C THR A 84 19.25 -19.02 -11.18
N ILE A 85 18.44 -18.98 -10.12
CA ILE A 85 18.88 -18.44 -8.83
C ILE A 85 19.39 -19.61 -7.99
N ASP A 86 20.71 -19.65 -7.78
CA ASP A 86 21.28 -20.54 -6.78
C ASP A 86 21.08 -19.91 -5.40
N SER A 87 20.08 -20.38 -4.69
CA SER A 87 19.75 -19.88 -3.33
C SER A 87 20.78 -20.34 -2.27
N THR A 88 21.70 -21.24 -2.63
CA THR A 88 22.67 -21.84 -1.69
C THR A 88 24.01 -21.11 -1.66
N ASN A 89 24.35 -20.36 -2.71
CA ASN A 89 25.66 -19.71 -2.84
C ASN A 89 25.55 -18.19 -3.13
N GLY A 90 25.10 -17.43 -2.13
CA GLY A 90 24.95 -15.97 -2.25
C GLY A 90 26.24 -15.23 -2.60
N ALA A 91 27.40 -15.72 -2.10
CA ALA A 91 28.70 -15.12 -2.41
C ALA A 91 29.04 -15.23 -3.90
N GLN A 92 28.79 -16.38 -4.51
CA GLN A 92 28.99 -16.58 -5.94
C GLN A 92 28.05 -15.72 -6.78
N VAL A 93 26.77 -15.67 -6.41
CA VAL A 93 25.79 -14.80 -7.10
C VAL A 93 26.24 -13.34 -7.03
N ARG A 94 26.70 -12.87 -5.86
CA ARG A 94 27.22 -11.52 -5.71
C ARG A 94 28.43 -11.25 -6.61
N GLN A 95 29.41 -12.18 -6.65
CA GLN A 95 30.58 -12.05 -7.52
C GLN A 95 30.18 -12.03 -9.01
N GLN A 96 29.27 -12.90 -9.42
CA GLN A 96 28.74 -12.92 -10.77
C GLN A 96 28.10 -11.58 -11.16
N LEU A 97 27.23 -11.04 -10.29
CA LEU A 97 26.58 -9.75 -10.52
C LEU A 97 27.59 -8.59 -10.57
N ALA A 98 28.54 -8.55 -9.64
CA ALA A 98 29.62 -7.55 -9.65
C ALA A 98 30.47 -7.66 -10.92
N GLY A 99 30.80 -8.89 -11.39
CA GLY A 99 31.51 -9.13 -12.65
C GLY A 99 30.74 -8.70 -13.90
N MET A 100 29.41 -8.61 -13.83
CA MET A 100 28.55 -8.05 -14.89
C MET A 100 28.37 -6.53 -14.79
N GLY A 101 29.01 -5.87 -13.81
CA GLY A 101 28.96 -4.42 -13.62
C GLY A 101 27.78 -3.93 -12.79
N PHE A 102 27.07 -4.80 -12.08
CA PHE A 102 26.05 -4.37 -11.12
C PHE A 102 26.70 -3.88 -9.83
N ASP A 103 26.21 -2.76 -9.30
CA ASP A 103 26.75 -2.10 -8.11
C ASP A 103 25.80 -2.17 -6.90
N GLY A 104 24.51 -2.41 -7.12
CA GLY A 104 23.49 -2.52 -6.08
C GLY A 104 22.51 -3.65 -6.33
N ALA A 105 21.95 -4.22 -5.27
CA ALA A 105 20.87 -5.20 -5.35
C ALA A 105 19.68 -4.74 -4.50
N ILE A 106 18.51 -4.64 -5.14
CA ILE A 106 17.23 -4.26 -4.51
C ILE A 106 16.39 -5.52 -4.46
N ILE A 107 16.21 -6.07 -3.27
CA ILE A 107 15.56 -7.35 -3.04
C ILE A 107 14.23 -7.12 -2.32
N MET A 108 13.16 -7.71 -2.83
CA MET A 108 11.84 -7.63 -2.24
C MET A 108 11.24 -9.02 -2.07
N ARG A 109 10.58 -9.27 -0.95
CA ARG A 109 9.86 -10.51 -0.68
C ARG A 109 8.62 -10.30 0.18
N VAL A 110 7.65 -11.19 0.04
CA VAL A 110 6.56 -11.32 1.02
C VAL A 110 7.10 -12.10 2.23
N VAL A 111 6.91 -11.58 3.42
CA VAL A 111 7.35 -12.22 4.67
C VAL A 111 6.20 -12.76 5.50
N ASP A 112 5.01 -12.20 5.34
CA ASP A 112 3.81 -12.66 6.05
C ASP A 112 2.53 -12.29 5.31
N VAL A 113 1.49 -13.11 5.48
CA VAL A 113 0.12 -12.85 5.06
C VAL A 113 -0.81 -13.27 6.18
N THR A 114 -1.42 -12.30 6.84
CA THR A 114 -2.30 -12.51 7.99
C THR A 114 -3.72 -12.03 7.69
N ASP A 115 -4.71 -12.85 7.99
CA ASP A 115 -6.13 -12.47 7.97
C ASP A 115 -6.56 -12.05 9.38
N LYS A 116 -6.99 -10.77 9.54
CA LYS A 116 -7.48 -10.22 10.80
C LYS A 116 -9.00 -10.15 10.79
N LEU A 117 -9.62 -10.81 11.74
CA LEU A 117 -11.05 -10.73 11.96
C LEU A 117 -11.35 -9.69 13.04
N THR A 118 -12.23 -8.74 12.73
CA THR A 118 -12.67 -7.70 13.66
C THR A 118 -14.19 -7.73 13.75
N TYR A 119 -14.73 -7.92 14.94
CA TYR A 119 -16.16 -7.79 15.17
C TYR A 119 -16.52 -6.31 15.19
N VAL A 120 -17.39 -5.90 14.29
CA VAL A 120 -18.00 -4.57 14.26
C VAL A 120 -19.37 -4.69 14.95
N PRO A 121 -19.52 -4.14 16.17
CA PRO A 121 -20.80 -4.23 16.88
C PRO A 121 -21.88 -3.48 16.10
N GLY A 122 -23.07 -4.06 16.08
CA GLY A 122 -24.25 -3.39 15.56
C GLY A 122 -24.59 -2.14 16.38
N SER A 123 -25.30 -1.23 15.79
CA SER A 123 -25.76 -0.02 16.49
C SER A 123 -26.94 -0.34 17.40
N TYR A 124 -26.80 -0.02 18.69
CA TYR A 124 -27.89 -0.04 19.65
C TYR A 124 -28.44 1.37 19.81
N TRP A 125 -29.67 1.56 19.45
CA TRP A 125 -30.31 2.82 19.73
C TRP A 125 -30.95 2.83 21.13
N TYR A 126 -30.40 3.62 22.04
CA TYR A 126 -30.91 3.86 23.38
C TYR A 126 -31.67 5.19 23.38
N GLY A 127 -32.93 5.21 23.08
CA GLY A 127 -33.62 6.50 23.14
C GLY A 127 -35.05 6.55 22.57
N GLY A 128 -35.84 5.49 22.78
CA GLY A 128 -37.27 5.54 22.49
C GLY A 128 -38.08 6.03 23.69
N PRO A 129 -39.23 6.65 23.49
CA PRO A 129 -40.17 6.97 24.57
C PRO A 129 -40.81 5.67 25.07
N TYR A 130 -40.20 5.01 26.05
CA TYR A 130 -40.72 3.80 26.67
C TYR A 130 -41.90 4.03 27.61
N TYR A 131 -42.31 5.30 27.80
CA TYR A 131 -43.32 5.70 28.77
C TYR A 131 -44.75 5.44 28.28
N SER A 132 -44.98 5.14 27.02
CA SER A 132 -46.29 4.79 26.47
C SER A 132 -46.19 3.67 25.43
N PHE A 133 -47.26 2.87 25.35
CA PHE A 133 -47.37 1.84 24.34
C PHE A 133 -47.23 2.38 22.91
N ALA A 134 -47.91 3.46 22.61
CA ALA A 134 -47.90 4.07 21.28
C ALA A 134 -46.53 4.64 20.90
N GLY A 135 -45.82 5.24 21.84
CA GLY A 135 -44.45 5.70 21.62
C GLY A 135 -43.46 4.56 21.37
N TYR A 136 -43.51 3.50 22.17
CA TYR A 136 -42.68 2.31 21.97
C TYR A 136 -43.01 1.60 20.65
N TRP A 137 -44.31 1.40 20.36
CA TRP A 137 -44.76 0.72 19.15
C TRP A 137 -44.26 1.43 17.88
N GLY A 138 -44.36 2.77 17.82
CA GLY A 138 -43.88 3.53 16.66
C GLY A 138 -42.41 3.47 16.45
N THR A 139 -41.59 3.36 17.51
CA THR A 139 -40.14 3.33 17.43
C THR A 139 -39.56 1.92 17.27
N ALA A 140 -40.18 0.88 17.84
CA ALA A 140 -39.71 -0.47 17.81
C ALA A 140 -39.58 -1.05 16.39
N TRP A 141 -40.45 -0.68 15.47
CA TRP A 141 -40.43 -1.12 14.09
C TRP A 141 -39.43 -0.37 13.21
N GLY A 142 -39.03 0.82 13.62
CA GLY A 142 -38.05 1.64 12.90
C GLY A 142 -36.58 1.23 13.17
N TYR A 143 -36.30 0.49 14.26
CA TYR A 143 -34.95 0.12 14.68
C TYR A 143 -34.86 -1.35 15.02
N PRO A 144 -34.83 -2.23 13.99
CA PRO A 144 -34.63 -3.64 14.23
C PRO A 144 -33.23 -3.91 14.84
N TYR A 145 -33.13 -5.01 15.57
CA TYR A 145 -31.84 -5.46 16.11
C TYR A 145 -30.80 -5.64 15.00
N ASP A 146 -29.69 -4.96 15.11
CA ASP A 146 -28.52 -5.11 14.24
C ASP A 146 -27.47 -5.95 14.98
N PRO A 147 -27.25 -7.22 14.59
CA PRO A 147 -26.30 -8.11 15.28
C PRO A 147 -24.84 -7.70 15.09
N GLY A 148 -24.57 -6.66 14.26
CA GLY A 148 -23.20 -6.36 13.82
C GLY A 148 -22.71 -7.37 12.79
N TYR A 149 -21.45 -7.26 12.42
CA TYR A 149 -20.81 -8.16 11.45
C TYR A 149 -19.32 -8.38 11.76
N ILE A 150 -18.77 -9.44 11.20
CA ILE A 150 -17.33 -9.70 11.25
C ILE A 150 -16.70 -9.11 9.98
N ALA A 151 -15.84 -8.11 10.16
CA ALA A 151 -14.98 -7.60 9.11
C ALA A 151 -13.71 -8.46 9.05
N GLN A 152 -13.29 -8.81 7.84
CA GLN A 152 -12.04 -9.54 7.59
C GLN A 152 -11.11 -8.66 6.79
N ASP A 153 -9.95 -8.37 7.37
CA ASP A 153 -8.86 -7.64 6.71
C ASP A 153 -7.71 -8.59 6.40
N ARG A 154 -7.22 -8.55 5.18
CA ARG A 154 -6.00 -9.25 4.77
C ARG A 154 -4.83 -8.29 4.84
N ILE A 155 -3.85 -8.61 5.68
CA ILE A 155 -2.62 -7.83 5.85
C ILE A 155 -1.48 -8.59 5.18
N VAL A 156 -0.81 -7.95 4.22
CA VAL A 156 0.37 -8.50 3.55
C VAL A 156 1.60 -7.71 4.00
N SER A 157 2.53 -8.40 4.66
CA SER A 157 3.82 -7.83 5.05
C SER A 157 4.88 -8.13 3.99
N MET A 158 5.58 -7.09 3.56
CA MET A 158 6.69 -7.19 2.62
C MET A 158 7.97 -6.62 3.22
N GLU A 159 9.08 -7.23 2.88
CA GLU A 159 10.42 -6.77 3.21
C GLU A 159 11.12 -6.29 1.95
N THR A 160 11.78 -5.13 2.05
CA THR A 160 12.62 -4.57 0.99
C THR A 160 14.00 -4.32 1.56
N GLN A 161 15.02 -4.87 0.89
CA GLN A 161 16.42 -4.73 1.29
C GLN A 161 17.24 -4.21 0.12
N ILE A 162 18.18 -3.32 0.38
CA ILE A 162 19.11 -2.78 -0.61
C ILE A 162 20.54 -3.05 -0.15
N TYR A 163 21.33 -3.68 -1.01
CA TYR A 163 22.73 -4.00 -0.74
C TYR A 163 23.65 -3.28 -1.72
N ALA A 164 24.80 -2.84 -1.22
CA ALA A 164 25.93 -2.42 -2.04
C ALA A 164 26.79 -3.65 -2.38
N LEU A 165 26.79 -4.08 -3.64
CA LEU A 165 27.46 -5.32 -4.05
C LEU A 165 28.99 -5.25 -3.91
N ALA A 166 29.59 -4.07 -4.11
CA ALA A 166 31.04 -3.89 -3.98
C ALA A 166 31.56 -4.16 -2.56
N THR A 167 30.80 -3.73 -1.54
CA THR A 167 31.19 -3.81 -0.12
C THR A 167 30.49 -4.95 0.63
N ASP A 168 29.54 -5.64 -0.02
CA ASP A 168 28.69 -6.68 0.58
C ASP A 168 27.90 -6.17 1.81
N LYS A 169 27.48 -4.91 1.80
CA LYS A 169 26.82 -4.29 2.94
C LYS A 169 25.35 -4.01 2.66
N LEU A 170 24.53 -4.26 3.68
CA LEU A 170 23.17 -3.78 3.73
C LEU A 170 23.19 -2.25 3.85
N VAL A 171 22.47 -1.58 2.97
CA VAL A 171 22.37 -0.11 2.89
C VAL A 171 21.05 0.40 3.43
N TYR A 172 19.99 -0.36 3.14
CA TYR A 172 18.63 -0.03 3.53
C TYR A 172 17.84 -1.29 3.76
N ALA A 173 17.01 -1.28 4.79
CA ALA A 173 16.03 -2.32 5.05
C ALA A 173 14.70 -1.69 5.46
N ALA A 174 13.61 -2.24 4.95
CA ALA A 174 12.27 -1.80 5.30
C ALA A 174 11.30 -2.96 5.38
N ARG A 175 10.38 -2.88 6.33
CA ARG A 175 9.19 -3.73 6.41
C ARG A 175 7.95 -2.87 6.24
N SER A 176 7.11 -3.25 5.30
CA SER A 176 5.84 -2.59 5.03
C SER A 176 4.67 -3.55 5.27
N GLU A 177 3.53 -3.00 5.66
CA GLU A 177 2.27 -3.70 5.83
C GLU A 177 1.21 -3.05 4.95
N THR A 178 0.52 -3.86 4.16
CA THR A 178 -0.58 -3.40 3.31
C THR A 178 -1.86 -4.14 3.65
N THR A 179 -2.87 -3.37 4.02
CA THR A 179 -4.21 -3.90 4.32
C THR A 179 -5.04 -3.95 3.05
N ASN A 180 -5.68 -5.10 2.80
CA ASN A 180 -6.60 -5.35 1.68
C ASN A 180 -6.05 -4.97 0.30
N PRO A 181 -4.85 -5.46 -0.11
CA PRO A 181 -4.31 -5.15 -1.43
C PRO A 181 -5.21 -5.70 -2.53
N ARG A 182 -5.58 -4.86 -3.49
CA ARG A 182 -6.50 -5.23 -4.59
C ARG A 182 -5.86 -6.20 -5.60
N SER A 183 -4.54 -6.20 -5.71
CA SER A 183 -3.75 -7.11 -6.54
C SER A 183 -2.28 -7.03 -6.15
N VAL A 184 -1.48 -8.02 -6.55
CA VAL A 184 -0.02 -8.03 -6.34
C VAL A 184 0.63 -6.78 -6.95
N ASN A 185 0.22 -6.38 -8.15
CA ASN A 185 0.78 -5.20 -8.80
C ASN A 185 0.50 -3.90 -8.01
N LYS A 186 -0.72 -3.72 -7.49
CA LYS A 186 -1.07 -2.55 -6.66
C LYS A 186 -0.37 -2.57 -5.32
N LEU A 187 -0.19 -3.75 -4.71
CA LEU A 187 0.61 -3.94 -3.51
C LEU A 187 2.04 -3.47 -3.74
N VAL A 188 2.71 -4.01 -4.76
CA VAL A 188 4.10 -3.66 -5.10
C VAL A 188 4.24 -2.17 -5.43
N ASP A 189 3.35 -1.59 -6.23
CA ASP A 189 3.37 -0.15 -6.53
C ASP A 189 3.28 0.72 -5.28
N SER A 190 2.41 0.33 -4.34
CA SER A 190 2.23 1.06 -3.10
C SER A 190 3.45 0.97 -2.20
N VAL A 191 4.03 -0.22 -2.05
CA VAL A 191 5.25 -0.44 -1.27
C VAL A 191 6.42 0.33 -1.89
N LEU A 192 6.64 0.21 -3.21
CA LEU A 192 7.71 0.92 -3.91
C LEU A 192 7.61 2.44 -3.75
N ARG A 193 6.40 3.00 -3.81
CA ARG A 193 6.20 4.43 -3.60
C ARG A 193 6.69 4.87 -2.20
N HIS A 194 6.30 4.16 -1.14
CA HIS A 194 6.73 4.47 0.22
C HIS A 194 8.24 4.25 0.42
N VAL A 195 8.80 3.17 -0.14
CA VAL A 195 10.25 2.94 -0.12
C VAL A 195 11.00 4.08 -0.79
N MET A 196 10.55 4.54 -1.95
CA MET A 196 11.16 5.66 -2.66
C MET A 196 11.07 6.97 -1.88
N GLU A 197 9.93 7.26 -1.24
CA GLU A 197 9.74 8.42 -0.36
C GLU A 197 10.73 8.39 0.82
N GLU A 198 10.93 7.22 1.46
CA GLU A 198 11.91 7.07 2.56
C GLU A 198 13.35 7.22 2.07
N LEU A 199 13.73 6.59 0.96
CA LEU A 199 15.06 6.71 0.38
C LEU A 199 15.40 8.15 0.00
N GLN A 200 14.42 8.94 -0.46
CA GLN A 200 14.58 10.36 -0.74
C GLN A 200 14.82 11.18 0.54
N LYS A 201 14.04 10.94 1.59
CA LYS A 201 14.21 11.62 2.89
C LYS A 201 15.58 11.35 3.48
N GLU A 202 16.06 10.11 3.38
CA GLU A 202 17.37 9.69 3.90
C GLU A 202 18.55 10.03 2.99
N ASN A 203 18.31 10.59 1.81
CA ASN A 203 19.34 10.90 0.82
C ASN A 203 20.18 9.69 0.36
N VAL A 204 19.59 8.49 0.38
CA VAL A 204 20.29 7.22 0.09
C VAL A 204 20.32 6.87 -1.40
N VAL A 205 19.33 7.30 -2.17
CA VAL A 205 19.27 7.03 -3.61
C VAL A 205 18.92 8.31 -4.35
N ALA A 206 19.72 8.69 -5.34
CA ALA A 206 19.30 9.74 -6.25
C ALA A 206 18.16 9.23 -7.10
N THR A 207 16.97 9.61 -6.73
CA THR A 207 15.90 9.66 -7.70
C THR A 207 16.09 10.95 -8.50
N ARG A 208 15.93 10.81 -9.76
CA ARG A 208 15.96 11.95 -10.66
C ARG A 208 14.78 12.85 -10.39
#